data_af15734e7a692f36bfa5b39fd142b79e
#
_entry.id   af15734e7a692f36bfa5b39fd142b79e
#
_cell.length_a   1.000
_cell.length_b   1.000
_cell.length_c   1.000
_cell.angle_alpha   90.00
_cell.angle_beta   90.00
_cell.angle_gamma   90.00
#
_symmetry.space_group_name_H-M   'P 1'
#
loop_
_entity.id
_entity.type
_entity.pdbx_description
1 polymer ?
#
loop_
_entity_poly.entity_id
_entity_poly.type
_entity_poly.pdbx_seq_one_letter_code
_entity_poly.pdbx_strand_id
1 'polypeptide(L)'
;KLLTRELGGLDILINNAGTGASGSIEELELEDYDRVMNLNLRSVIALCKQAIPNLKQSEQAAIINIASVAGTLTYPGGTAYATSKHAVRGFTACLFDDIREHGIKVSAISPGYVNTDMVQSPKLDSDKMIQTQDIVDALMYLLNASSTVCPTEIILRPQIAPYIQE
;
A
#
# COMPACT_ATOMS: atom_id res chain seq x y z
N LYS A 1 12.24 -17.23 -0.65
CA LYS A 1 13.49 -18.03 -0.63
C LYS A 1 13.86 -18.59 -2.01
N LEU A 2 12.91 -19.16 -2.78
CA LEU A 2 13.22 -19.66 -4.13
C LEU A 2 13.59 -18.50 -5.07
N LEU A 3 12.72 -17.47 -5.17
CA LEU A 3 12.93 -16.31 -6.04
C LEU A 3 14.24 -15.56 -5.73
N THR A 4 14.52 -15.29 -4.46
CA THR A 4 15.75 -14.55 -4.09
C THR A 4 17.02 -15.34 -4.40
N ARG A 5 16.96 -16.68 -4.34
CA ARG A 5 18.08 -17.53 -4.74
C ARG A 5 18.29 -17.51 -6.25
N GLU A 6 17.22 -17.56 -7.04
CA GLU A 6 17.32 -17.57 -8.51
C GLU A 6 17.67 -16.22 -9.11
N LEU A 7 17.22 -15.12 -8.47
CA LEU A 7 17.51 -13.75 -8.90
C LEU A 7 18.85 -13.20 -8.35
N GLY A 8 19.53 -13.93 -7.46
CA GLY A 8 20.79 -13.51 -6.87
C GLY A 8 20.67 -12.52 -5.73
N GLY A 9 19.46 -12.08 -5.35
CA GLY A 9 19.21 -11.12 -4.27
C GLY A 9 17.80 -10.53 -4.29
N LEU A 10 17.61 -9.50 -3.47
CA LEU A 10 16.39 -8.68 -3.43
C LEU A 10 16.75 -7.28 -2.96
N ASP A 11 16.47 -6.29 -3.78
CA ASP A 11 16.73 -4.88 -3.48
C ASP A 11 15.44 -4.14 -3.11
N ILE A 12 14.34 -4.45 -3.76
CA ILE A 12 13.09 -3.72 -3.60
C ILE A 12 11.94 -4.70 -3.40
N LEU A 13 11.13 -4.47 -2.36
CA LEU A 13 9.87 -5.17 -2.12
C LEU A 13 8.70 -4.18 -2.25
N ILE A 14 7.81 -4.42 -3.20
CA ILE A 14 6.57 -3.64 -3.36
C ILE A 14 5.38 -4.53 -3.01
N ASN A 15 4.71 -4.22 -1.90
CA ASN A 15 3.49 -4.87 -1.47
C ASN A 15 2.28 -4.11 -2.04
N ASN A 16 1.88 -4.50 -3.25
CA ASN A 16 0.77 -3.86 -3.98
C ASN A 16 -0.53 -4.68 -3.94
N ALA A 17 -0.44 -5.99 -3.82
CA ALA A 17 -1.62 -6.86 -3.82
C ALA A 17 -2.61 -6.46 -2.72
N GLY A 18 -3.89 -6.37 -3.09
CA GLY A 18 -4.94 -6.01 -2.14
C GLY A 18 -6.33 -6.32 -2.68
N THR A 19 -7.28 -6.37 -1.78
CA THR A 19 -8.70 -6.59 -2.08
C THR A 19 -9.56 -5.78 -1.12
N GLY A 20 -10.84 -5.64 -1.44
CA GLY A 20 -11.85 -5.00 -0.60
C GLY A 20 -13.02 -5.92 -0.29
N ALA A 21 -13.79 -5.53 0.70
CA ALA A 21 -15.14 -5.97 0.95
C ALA A 21 -15.96 -4.75 1.37
N SER A 22 -17.20 -4.69 0.95
CA SER A 22 -18.16 -3.62 1.27
C SER A 22 -19.33 -4.22 2.03
N GLY A 23 -19.94 -3.43 2.90
CA GLY A 23 -21.09 -3.81 3.69
C GLY A 23 -21.07 -3.13 5.06
N SER A 24 -22.24 -2.90 5.63
CA SER A 24 -22.36 -2.44 7.03
C SER A 24 -21.78 -3.50 7.96
N ILE A 25 -21.51 -3.13 9.20
CA ILE A 25 -21.02 -4.11 10.20
C ILE A 25 -22.01 -5.25 10.42
N GLU A 26 -23.30 -5.01 10.22
CA GLU A 26 -24.37 -6.00 10.38
C GLU A 26 -24.42 -7.00 9.21
N GLU A 27 -23.92 -6.59 8.04
CA GLU A 27 -23.92 -7.37 6.78
C GLU A 27 -22.56 -8.00 6.46
N LEU A 28 -21.50 -7.59 7.17
CA LEU A 28 -20.16 -8.04 6.90
C LEU A 28 -19.96 -9.49 7.36
N GLU A 29 -19.75 -10.39 6.40
CA GLU A 29 -19.36 -11.76 6.71
C GLU A 29 -17.91 -11.80 7.22
N LEU A 30 -17.65 -12.55 8.29
CA LEU A 30 -16.32 -12.64 8.89
C LEU A 30 -15.32 -13.28 7.92
N GLU A 31 -15.76 -14.17 7.05
CA GLU A 31 -14.94 -14.77 5.99
C GLU A 31 -14.41 -13.72 5.00
N ASP A 32 -15.21 -12.71 4.67
CA ASP A 32 -14.79 -11.59 3.83
C ASP A 32 -13.82 -10.68 4.57
N TYR A 33 -14.08 -10.40 5.85
CA TYR A 33 -13.14 -9.68 6.69
C TYR A 33 -11.78 -10.40 6.76
N ASP A 34 -11.79 -11.69 7.04
CA ASP A 34 -10.57 -12.50 7.15
C ASP A 34 -9.81 -12.55 5.81
N ARG A 35 -10.50 -12.67 4.69
CA ARG A 35 -9.90 -12.61 3.34
C ARG A 35 -9.20 -11.27 3.11
N VAL A 36 -9.84 -10.16 3.46
CA VAL A 36 -9.27 -8.81 3.33
C VAL A 36 -8.05 -8.65 4.24
N MET A 37 -8.16 -9.01 5.52
CA MET A 37 -7.05 -8.90 6.47
C MET A 37 -5.89 -9.81 6.12
N ASN A 38 -6.16 -11.02 5.66
CA ASN A 38 -5.12 -11.96 5.24
C ASN A 38 -4.33 -11.45 4.03
N LEU A 39 -5.02 -10.91 3.01
CA LEU A 39 -4.34 -10.40 1.83
C LEU A 39 -3.70 -9.03 2.08
N ASN A 40 -4.45 -8.08 2.65
CA ASN A 40 -3.98 -6.69 2.73
C ASN A 40 -2.94 -6.45 3.84
N LEU A 41 -2.96 -7.24 4.91
CA LEU A 41 -2.09 -7.03 6.08
C LEU A 41 -1.18 -8.22 6.36
N ARG A 42 -1.75 -9.42 6.62
CA ARG A 42 -0.96 -10.57 7.05
C ARG A 42 0.08 -10.96 6.01
N SER A 43 -0.28 -10.93 4.71
CA SER A 43 0.66 -11.22 3.62
C SER A 43 1.80 -10.21 3.56
N VAL A 44 1.49 -8.91 3.73
CA VAL A 44 2.47 -7.81 3.76
C VAL A 44 3.48 -8.03 4.88
N ILE A 45 3.01 -8.30 6.11
CA ILE A 45 3.88 -8.59 7.26
C ILE A 45 4.76 -9.82 6.98
N ALA A 46 4.16 -10.89 6.44
CA ALA A 46 4.88 -12.13 6.15
C ALA A 46 5.98 -11.94 5.10
N LEU A 47 5.69 -11.18 4.02
CA LEU A 47 6.64 -10.89 2.96
C LEU A 47 7.77 -9.99 3.47
N CYS A 48 7.47 -8.93 4.21
CA CYS A 48 8.48 -8.07 4.83
C CYS A 48 9.42 -8.88 5.73
N LYS A 49 8.84 -9.70 6.64
CA LYS A 49 9.65 -10.56 7.52
C LYS A 49 10.59 -11.49 6.75
N GLN A 50 10.17 -12.04 5.62
CA GLN A 50 11.00 -12.92 4.79
C GLN A 50 12.01 -12.16 3.92
N ALA A 51 11.71 -10.92 3.53
CA ALA A 51 12.54 -10.10 2.66
C ALA A 51 13.74 -9.45 3.40
N ILE A 52 13.53 -9.01 4.64
CA ILE A 52 14.52 -8.24 5.42
C ILE A 52 15.93 -8.85 5.41
N PRO A 53 16.14 -10.17 5.60
CA PRO A 53 17.51 -10.73 5.57
C PRO A 53 18.24 -10.52 4.24
N ASN A 54 17.52 -10.47 3.11
CA ASN A 54 18.12 -10.20 1.80
C ASN A 54 18.29 -8.69 1.58
N LEU A 55 17.30 -7.89 1.96
CA LEU A 55 17.35 -6.43 1.86
C LEU A 55 18.54 -5.84 2.65
N LYS A 56 18.91 -6.43 3.78
CA LYS A 56 20.09 -6.04 4.55
C LYS A 56 21.42 -6.23 3.80
N GLN A 57 21.42 -6.96 2.69
CA GLN A 57 22.61 -7.19 1.84
C GLN A 57 22.62 -6.25 0.63
N SER A 58 21.58 -5.47 0.42
CA SER A 58 21.43 -4.55 -0.71
C SER A 58 21.89 -3.14 -0.35
N GLU A 59 22.57 -2.48 -1.28
CA GLU A 59 22.98 -1.07 -1.15
C GLU A 59 21.82 -0.09 -1.44
N GLN A 60 20.72 -0.57 -2.04
CA GLN A 60 19.56 0.24 -2.44
C GLN A 60 18.24 -0.35 -1.92
N ALA A 61 18.26 -0.85 -0.71
CA ALA A 61 17.13 -1.56 -0.14
C ALA A 61 15.91 -0.66 0.11
N ALA A 62 14.74 -1.12 -0.35
CA ALA A 62 13.47 -0.44 -0.10
C ALA A 62 12.30 -1.41 0.07
N ILE A 63 11.38 -1.06 0.97
CA ILE A 63 10.06 -1.67 1.12
C ILE A 63 9.01 -0.61 0.89
N ILE A 64 8.10 -0.83 -0.07
CA ILE A 64 7.01 0.09 -0.37
C ILE A 64 5.69 -0.65 -0.24
N ASN A 65 4.84 -0.17 0.67
CA ASN A 65 3.52 -0.74 0.93
C ASN A 65 2.44 0.16 0.33
N ILE A 66 1.59 -0.40 -0.54
CA ILE A 66 0.46 0.34 -1.09
C ILE A 66 -0.70 0.29 -0.09
N ALA A 67 -0.86 1.40 0.62
CA ALA A 67 -1.95 1.63 1.55
C ALA A 67 -3.19 2.22 0.85
N SER A 68 -3.80 3.26 1.40
CA SER A 68 -4.92 4.01 0.81
C SER A 68 -5.21 5.24 1.68
N VAL A 69 -5.89 6.24 1.14
CA VAL A 69 -6.54 7.29 1.95
C VAL A 69 -7.56 6.71 2.93
N ALA A 70 -8.14 5.53 2.64
CA ALA A 70 -8.96 4.77 3.59
C ALA A 70 -8.18 4.28 4.82
N GLY A 71 -6.85 4.43 4.84
CA GLY A 71 -6.02 4.24 6.02
C GLY A 71 -5.97 5.45 6.96
N THR A 72 -6.64 6.56 6.61
CA THR A 72 -6.82 7.77 7.46
C THR A 72 -8.27 8.21 7.54
N LEU A 73 -9.05 7.91 6.52
CA LEU A 73 -10.46 8.28 6.43
C LEU A 73 -11.34 7.05 6.60
N THR A 74 -12.47 7.24 7.23
CA THR A 74 -13.50 6.19 7.38
C THR A 74 -14.73 6.56 6.55
N TYR A 75 -15.49 5.54 6.16
CA TYR A 75 -16.74 5.72 5.41
C TYR A 75 -17.69 4.54 5.72
N PRO A 76 -19.02 4.75 5.60
CA PRO A 76 -19.98 3.67 5.79
C PRO A 76 -19.69 2.48 4.85
N GLY A 77 -19.75 1.27 5.38
CA GLY A 77 -19.45 0.03 4.63
C GLY A 77 -17.96 -0.26 4.41
N GLY A 78 -17.06 0.57 4.94
CA GLY A 78 -15.62 0.42 4.80
C GLY A 78 -14.93 -0.42 5.88
N THR A 79 -15.67 -1.09 6.77
CA THR A 79 -15.12 -1.71 7.99
C THR A 79 -13.91 -2.60 7.71
N ALA A 80 -14.01 -3.58 6.84
CA ALA A 80 -12.90 -4.49 6.55
C ALA A 80 -11.74 -3.77 5.85
N TYR A 81 -12.04 -3.03 4.77
CA TYR A 81 -11.02 -2.38 3.95
C TYR A 81 -10.30 -1.26 4.70
N ALA A 82 -11.05 -0.33 5.31
CA ALA A 82 -10.44 0.79 6.04
C ALA A 82 -9.60 0.28 7.21
N THR A 83 -10.09 -0.68 7.99
CA THR A 83 -9.31 -1.31 9.07
C THR A 83 -8.00 -1.89 8.55
N SER A 84 -8.05 -2.65 7.45
CA SER A 84 -6.83 -3.23 6.87
C SER A 84 -5.82 -2.16 6.44
N LYS A 85 -6.28 -1.06 5.82
CA LYS A 85 -5.41 0.02 5.34
C LYS A 85 -4.86 0.92 6.46
N HIS A 86 -5.62 1.15 7.54
CA HIS A 86 -5.09 1.74 8.77
C HIS A 86 -3.98 0.88 9.37
N ALA A 87 -4.20 -0.44 9.43
CA ALA A 87 -3.22 -1.37 9.96
C ALA A 87 -1.93 -1.43 9.09
N VAL A 88 -2.04 -1.40 7.76
CA VAL A 88 -0.87 -1.34 6.85
C VAL A 88 -0.05 -0.08 7.10
N ARG A 89 -0.69 1.09 7.27
CA ARG A 89 0.02 2.34 7.55
C ARG A 89 0.74 2.27 8.90
N GLY A 90 0.03 1.84 9.96
CA GLY A 90 0.66 1.65 11.28
C GLY A 90 1.81 0.66 11.25
N PHE A 91 1.62 -0.50 10.60
CA PHE A 91 2.69 -1.48 10.39
C PHE A 91 3.89 -0.88 9.65
N THR A 92 3.66 -0.09 8.58
CA THR A 92 4.74 0.52 7.79
C THR A 92 5.56 1.49 8.64
N ALA A 93 4.91 2.30 9.47
CA ALA A 93 5.59 3.22 10.39
C ALA A 93 6.45 2.48 11.42
N CYS A 94 5.89 1.46 12.08
CA CYS A 94 6.65 0.62 13.02
C CYS A 94 7.83 -0.08 12.32
N LEU A 95 7.59 -0.63 11.13
CA LEU A 95 8.64 -1.32 10.38
C LEU A 95 9.79 -0.37 10.02
N PHE A 96 9.49 0.90 9.65
CA PHE A 96 10.52 1.90 9.41
C PHE A 96 11.42 2.08 10.63
N ASP A 97 10.82 2.27 11.81
CA ASP A 97 11.58 2.45 13.06
C ASP A 97 12.40 1.21 13.43
N ASP A 98 11.87 0.00 13.17
CA ASP A 98 12.55 -1.26 13.48
C ASP A 98 13.80 -1.50 12.63
N ILE A 99 13.83 -1.06 11.37
CA ILE A 99 14.89 -1.48 10.43
C ILE A 99 15.67 -0.34 9.76
N ARG A 100 15.36 0.92 10.03
CA ARG A 100 16.02 2.10 9.42
C ARG A 100 17.53 2.12 9.62
N GLU A 101 18.03 1.61 10.75
CA GLU A 101 19.47 1.55 11.04
C GLU A 101 20.24 0.60 10.09
N HIS A 102 19.53 -0.20 9.30
CA HIS A 102 20.12 -1.03 8.25
C HIS A 102 20.15 -0.33 6.88
N GLY A 103 19.79 0.96 6.80
CA GLY A 103 19.73 1.70 5.55
C GLY A 103 18.56 1.32 4.63
N ILE A 104 17.60 0.54 5.11
CA ILE A 104 16.44 0.12 4.34
C ILE A 104 15.38 1.23 4.37
N LYS A 105 15.00 1.77 3.21
CA LYS A 105 13.88 2.69 3.11
C LYS A 105 12.57 1.94 3.30
N VAL A 106 11.65 2.48 4.09
CA VAL A 106 10.32 1.91 4.29
C VAL A 106 9.28 3.00 4.13
N SER A 107 8.39 2.85 3.17
CA SER A 107 7.43 3.89 2.81
C SER A 107 6.04 3.31 2.55
N ALA A 108 5.00 4.10 2.83
CA ALA A 108 3.65 3.86 2.38
C ALA A 108 3.29 4.80 1.22
N ILE A 109 2.61 4.31 0.20
CA ILE A 109 1.87 5.14 -0.75
C ILE A 109 0.39 4.96 -0.44
N SER A 110 -0.30 6.06 -0.16
CA SER A 110 -1.71 6.11 0.26
C SER A 110 -2.56 6.82 -0.78
N PRO A 111 -2.95 6.14 -1.88
CA PRO A 111 -3.75 6.75 -2.92
C PRO A 111 -5.23 6.84 -2.55
N GLY A 112 -5.91 7.84 -3.15
CA GLY A 112 -7.35 7.92 -3.23
C GLY A 112 -7.91 7.05 -4.35
N TYR A 113 -8.89 7.57 -5.11
CA TYR A 113 -9.47 6.86 -6.25
C TYR A 113 -8.46 6.76 -7.40
N VAL A 114 -8.01 5.55 -7.69
CA VAL A 114 -7.13 5.23 -8.81
C VAL A 114 -7.94 4.55 -9.90
N ASN A 115 -7.76 4.94 -11.15
CA ASN A 115 -8.42 4.35 -12.31
C ASN A 115 -7.91 2.92 -12.55
N THR A 116 -8.57 1.95 -11.94
CA THR A 116 -8.27 0.51 -11.99
C THR A 116 -9.56 -0.30 -11.89
N ASP A 117 -9.49 -1.58 -12.22
CA ASP A 117 -10.64 -2.49 -12.11
C ASP A 117 -11.20 -2.61 -10.68
N MET A 118 -10.38 -2.34 -9.66
CA MET A 118 -10.83 -2.32 -8.26
C MET A 118 -11.79 -1.17 -7.96
N VAL A 119 -11.70 -0.05 -8.68
CA VAL A 119 -12.45 1.18 -8.44
C VAL A 119 -13.28 1.53 -9.65
N GLN A 120 -14.22 0.66 -10.00
CA GLN A 120 -15.18 0.94 -11.07
C GLN A 120 -16.54 1.31 -10.49
N SER A 121 -17.05 2.48 -10.88
CA SER A 121 -18.39 2.92 -10.52
C SER A 121 -18.91 3.87 -11.61
N PRO A 122 -20.17 3.72 -12.04
CA PRO A 122 -20.78 4.65 -12.99
C PRO A 122 -20.95 6.07 -12.40
N LYS A 123 -20.71 6.25 -11.11
CA LYS A 123 -20.75 7.55 -10.43
C LYS A 123 -19.39 8.26 -10.42
N LEU A 124 -18.36 7.64 -10.98
CA LEU A 124 -17.00 8.18 -10.98
C LEU A 124 -16.55 8.48 -12.42
N ASP A 125 -15.93 9.63 -12.58
CA ASP A 125 -15.29 10.08 -13.81
C ASP A 125 -13.82 9.61 -13.80
N SER A 126 -13.51 8.64 -14.65
CA SER A 126 -12.18 8.04 -14.74
C SER A 126 -11.08 9.04 -15.08
N ASP A 127 -11.42 10.10 -15.85
CA ASP A 127 -10.46 11.12 -16.27
C ASP A 127 -10.05 12.06 -15.12
N LYS A 128 -10.87 12.11 -14.06
CA LYS A 128 -10.58 12.85 -12.82
C LYS A 128 -9.94 11.99 -11.73
N MET A 129 -9.81 10.69 -11.96
CA MET A 129 -9.15 9.78 -11.01
C MET A 129 -7.63 9.87 -11.16
N ILE A 130 -6.92 9.46 -10.10
CA ILE A 130 -5.48 9.22 -10.16
C ILE A 130 -5.23 8.14 -11.22
N GLN A 131 -4.27 8.35 -12.10
CA GLN A 131 -3.88 7.32 -13.06
C GLN A 131 -2.81 6.40 -12.45
N THR A 132 -2.69 5.19 -12.98
CA THR A 132 -1.68 4.24 -12.49
C THR A 132 -0.25 4.78 -12.63
N GLN A 133 0.00 5.62 -13.64
CA GLN A 133 1.29 6.27 -13.84
C GLN A 133 1.65 7.21 -12.67
N ASP A 134 0.68 7.92 -12.09
CA ASP A 134 0.93 8.79 -10.93
C ASP A 134 1.45 8.00 -9.72
N ILE A 135 0.99 6.74 -9.56
CA ILE A 135 1.51 5.84 -8.52
C ILE A 135 2.95 5.41 -8.81
N VAL A 136 3.25 5.11 -10.08
CA VAL A 136 4.62 4.77 -10.51
C VAL A 136 5.56 5.95 -10.30
N ASP A 137 5.14 7.17 -10.62
CA ASP A 137 5.96 8.37 -10.43
C ASP A 137 6.24 8.63 -8.94
N ALA A 138 5.25 8.44 -8.07
CA ALA A 138 5.44 8.51 -6.63
C ALA A 138 6.41 7.42 -6.11
N LEU A 139 6.29 6.21 -6.63
CA LEU A 139 7.19 5.11 -6.31
C LEU A 139 8.62 5.44 -6.73
N MET A 140 8.81 5.93 -7.96
CA MET A 140 10.13 6.33 -8.47
C MET A 140 10.75 7.48 -7.66
N TYR A 141 9.92 8.43 -7.18
CA TYR A 141 10.39 9.46 -6.27
C TYR A 141 10.94 8.87 -4.96
N LEU A 142 10.23 7.90 -4.35
CA LEU A 142 10.69 7.21 -3.14
C LEU A 142 12.02 6.47 -3.36
N LEU A 143 12.15 5.76 -4.46
CA LEU A 143 13.36 5.00 -4.80
C LEU A 143 14.57 5.92 -5.06
N ASN A 144 14.35 7.05 -5.74
CA ASN A 144 15.39 8.02 -6.09
C ASN A 144 15.74 9.00 -4.95
N ALA A 145 15.02 9.00 -3.85
CA ALA A 145 15.34 9.82 -2.68
C ALA A 145 16.75 9.50 -2.18
N SER A 146 17.50 10.53 -1.74
CA SER A 146 18.86 10.35 -1.25
C SER A 146 18.97 9.39 -0.07
N SER A 147 20.15 8.89 0.21
CA SER A 147 20.39 7.96 1.33
C SER A 147 20.18 8.60 2.71
N THR A 148 20.12 9.93 2.77
CA THR A 148 19.92 10.68 4.03
C THR A 148 18.45 10.93 4.35
N VAL A 149 17.54 10.62 3.42
CA VAL A 149 16.10 10.86 3.58
C VAL A 149 15.27 9.63 3.23
N CYS A 150 14.25 9.36 4.02
CA CYS A 150 13.20 8.40 3.69
C CYS A 150 11.86 9.12 3.82
N PRO A 151 11.19 9.45 2.70
CA PRO A 151 9.80 9.90 2.78
C PRO A 151 8.94 8.71 3.23
N THR A 152 8.48 8.73 4.48
CA THR A 152 7.82 7.55 5.09
C THR A 152 6.39 7.35 4.61
N GLU A 153 5.75 8.39 4.07
CA GLU A 153 4.43 8.29 3.46
C GLU A 153 4.22 9.32 2.36
N ILE A 154 3.58 8.91 1.27
CA ILE A 154 3.04 9.79 0.23
C ILE A 154 1.54 9.57 0.14
N ILE A 155 0.76 10.64 0.31
CA ILE A 155 -0.70 10.62 0.14
C ILE A 155 -1.03 11.28 -1.19
N LEU A 156 -1.70 10.55 -2.07
CA LEU A 156 -2.15 11.03 -3.37
C LEU A 156 -3.68 11.13 -3.37
N ARG A 157 -4.20 12.27 -3.79
CA ARG A 157 -5.64 12.47 -3.95
C ARG A 157 -5.92 13.01 -5.35
N PRO A 158 -7.05 12.65 -5.97
CA PRO A 158 -7.48 13.31 -7.20
C PRO A 158 -7.49 14.82 -7.00
N GLN A 159 -6.94 15.58 -7.96
CA GLN A 159 -6.91 17.04 -7.89
C GLN A 159 -8.32 17.64 -7.89
N ILE A 160 -9.22 17.02 -8.65
CA ILE A 160 -10.64 17.35 -8.69
C ILE A 160 -11.41 16.14 -8.19
N ALA A 161 -12.49 16.37 -7.44
CA ALA A 161 -13.33 15.27 -6.98
C ALA A 161 -13.86 14.46 -8.18
N PRO A 162 -13.65 13.15 -8.21
CA PRO A 162 -14.00 12.34 -9.39
C PRO A 162 -15.48 11.98 -9.47
N TYR A 163 -16.33 12.55 -8.60
CA TYR A 163 -17.77 12.28 -8.64
C TYR A 163 -18.42 12.97 -9.83
N ILE A 164 -19.24 12.23 -10.57
CA ILE A 164 -20.12 12.80 -11.61
C ILE A 164 -21.23 13.56 -10.88
N GLN A 165 -21.36 14.84 -11.18
CA GLN A 165 -22.48 15.65 -10.68
C GLN A 165 -23.73 15.27 -11.48
N GLU A 166 -24.85 15.01 -10.82
CA GLU A 166 -26.16 14.79 -11.42
C GLU A 166 -26.71 16.07 -12.04
#